data_e29bc2e2231690c4dc98564e92b53183
#
_entry.id   e29bc2e2231690c4dc98564e92b53183
#
_cell.length_a   1.000
_cell.length_b   1.000
_cell.length_c   1.000
_cell.angle_alpha   90.00
_cell.angle_beta   90.00
_cell.angle_gamma   90.00
#
_symmetry.space_group_name_H-M   'P 1'
#
loop_
_entity.id
_entity.type
_entity.pdbx_description
1 polymer ?
#
loop_
_entity_poly.entity_id
_entity_poly.type
_entity_poly.pdbx_seq_one_letter_code
_entity_poly.pdbx_strand_id
1 'polypeptide(L)'
;MVLGLVGGGMILYGISTCDTCKTALKALERAGIEVSFRDIRAEPLTRDEIDRIVQEFGSRAVNTQSTTYRSFKDFLKASEPEAQIAAQPTVMKRPVIQDGDRWYLGWDAAVEAALTA
;
A
#
# COMPACT_ATOMS: atom_id res chain seq x y z
N MET A 1 27.48 0.96 -7.99
CA MET A 1 26.97 0.90 -7.78
C MET A 1 26.16 0.71 -7.32
N VAL A 2 26.39 0.71 -7.31
CA VAL A 2 25.68 0.43 -7.03
C VAL A 2 24.73 0.51 -6.63
N LEU A 3 24.93 0.56 -6.61
CA LEU A 3 24.14 0.67 -6.44
C LEU A 3 22.99 0.62 -6.42
N GLY A 4 22.99 0.69 -6.45
CA GLY A 4 22.07 0.75 -6.64
C GLY A 4 21.31 0.50 -6.46
N LEU A 5 21.60 0.23 -6.43
CA LEU A 5 21.01 0.11 -6.46
C LEU A 5 20.12 -0.04 -6.00
N VAL A 6 20.48 -0.44 -5.98
CA VAL A 6 19.83 -0.44 -5.50
C VAL A 6 18.74 -0.16 -5.16
N GLY A 7 19.21 0.23 -5.10
CA GLY A 7 18.11 0.84 -4.43
C GLY A 7 16.82 0.80 -5.13
N GLY A 8 16.76 0.38 -6.16
CA GLY A 8 15.53 0.28 -6.87
C GLY A 8 14.58 -0.78 -6.35
N GLY A 9 14.74 -1.16 -5.11
CA GLY A 9 13.89 -2.19 -4.56
C GLY A 9 12.41 -1.83 -4.60
N MET A 10 11.59 -2.83 -4.86
CA MET A 10 10.15 -2.69 -4.78
C MET A 10 9.71 -2.84 -3.34
N ILE A 11 8.77 -2.01 -2.90
CA ILE A 11 8.21 -2.11 -1.55
C ILE A 11 6.72 -2.35 -1.67
N LEU A 12 6.24 -3.37 -0.96
CA LEU A 12 4.83 -3.64 -0.85
C LEU A 12 4.36 -3.30 0.56
N TYR A 13 3.51 -2.30 0.67
CA TYR A 13 2.90 -1.90 1.94
C TYR A 13 1.61 -2.65 2.11
N GLY A 14 1.51 -3.45 3.17
CA GLY A 14 0.33 -4.25 3.40
C GLY A 14 0.26 -4.76 4.81
N ILE A 15 -0.49 -5.84 4.99
CA ILE A 15 -0.66 -6.50 6.27
C ILE A 15 -0.44 -8.00 6.07
N SER A 16 0.29 -8.63 6.97
CA SER A 16 0.66 -10.05 6.82
C SER A 16 -0.55 -10.98 6.75
N THR A 17 -1.68 -10.58 7.31
CA THR A 17 -2.91 -11.38 7.30
C THR A 17 -3.84 -11.06 6.13
N CYS A 18 -3.47 -10.13 5.26
CA CYS A 18 -4.31 -9.73 4.13
C CYS A 18 -4.09 -10.68 2.96
N ASP A 19 -5.15 -11.37 2.53
CA ASP A 19 -5.05 -12.35 1.44
C ASP A 19 -4.57 -11.73 0.13
N THR A 20 -5.06 -10.54 -0.19
CA THR A 20 -4.63 -9.83 -1.41
C THR A 20 -3.15 -9.53 -1.37
N CYS A 21 -2.63 -9.12 -0.21
CA CYS A 21 -1.20 -8.86 -0.05
C CYS A 21 -0.39 -10.15 -0.23
N LYS A 22 -0.85 -11.25 0.32
CA LYS A 22 -0.18 -12.55 0.16
C LYS A 22 -0.14 -12.97 -1.30
N THR A 23 -1.26 -12.81 -2.00
CA THR A 23 -1.35 -13.15 -3.42
C THR A 23 -0.37 -12.31 -4.23
N ALA A 24 -0.31 -11.00 -3.97
CA ALA A 24 0.61 -10.11 -4.65
C ALA A 24 2.07 -10.50 -4.42
N LEU A 25 2.43 -10.76 -3.16
CA LEU A 25 3.80 -11.16 -2.82
C LEU A 25 4.21 -12.42 -3.55
N LYS A 26 3.35 -13.44 -3.57
CA LYS A 26 3.66 -14.69 -4.26
C LYS A 26 3.83 -14.50 -5.75
N ALA A 27 2.98 -13.68 -6.36
CA ALA A 27 3.06 -13.43 -7.79
C ALA A 27 4.36 -12.71 -8.15
N LEU A 28 4.74 -11.73 -7.35
CA LEU A 28 5.99 -10.99 -7.57
C LEU A 28 7.21 -11.90 -7.40
N GLU A 29 7.21 -12.74 -6.38
CA GLU A 29 8.29 -13.68 -6.14
C GLU A 29 8.42 -14.69 -7.29
N ARG A 30 7.31 -15.20 -7.78
CA ARG A 30 7.31 -16.14 -8.92
C ARG A 30 7.86 -15.48 -10.17
N ALA A 31 7.66 -14.18 -10.32
CA ALA A 31 8.19 -13.43 -11.46
C ALA A 31 9.67 -13.10 -11.29
N GLY A 32 10.29 -13.51 -10.18
CA GLY A 32 11.70 -13.26 -9.92
C GLY A 32 11.97 -11.83 -9.47
N ILE A 33 10.95 -11.14 -8.97
CA ILE A 33 11.08 -9.75 -8.53
C ILE A 33 11.39 -9.73 -7.03
N GLU A 34 12.45 -9.02 -6.68
CA GLU A 34 12.79 -8.81 -5.27
C GLU A 34 11.89 -7.72 -4.71
N VAL A 35 11.14 -8.05 -3.67
CA VAL A 35 10.20 -7.12 -3.07
C VAL A 35 10.37 -7.14 -1.56
N SER A 36 10.39 -5.95 -0.96
CA SER A 36 10.41 -5.79 0.50
C SER A 36 8.98 -5.63 0.99
N PHE A 37 8.60 -6.45 1.95
CA PHE A 37 7.27 -6.35 2.55
C PHE A 37 7.31 -5.45 3.77
N ARG A 38 6.50 -4.39 3.73
CA ARG A 38 6.33 -3.49 4.86
C ARG A 38 4.97 -3.73 5.48
N ASP A 39 4.95 -4.42 6.63
CA ASP A 39 3.71 -4.64 7.37
C ASP A 39 3.38 -3.37 8.16
N ILE A 40 2.35 -2.66 7.74
CA ILE A 40 2.02 -1.35 8.33
C ILE A 40 1.39 -1.45 9.72
N ARG A 41 1.03 -2.65 10.16
CA ARG A 41 0.59 -2.85 11.54
C ARG A 41 1.78 -3.04 12.47
N ALA A 42 2.79 -3.78 12.02
CA ALA A 42 4.01 -4.02 12.79
C ALA A 42 4.91 -2.79 12.77
N GLU A 43 4.98 -2.13 11.62
CA GLU A 43 5.78 -0.92 11.42
C GLU A 43 4.90 0.17 10.84
N PRO A 44 4.26 0.98 11.70
CA PRO A 44 3.34 2.01 11.22
C PRO A 44 3.97 2.94 10.20
N LEU A 45 3.16 3.42 9.28
CA LEU A 45 3.60 4.40 8.29
C LEU A 45 3.96 5.71 8.98
N THR A 46 5.04 6.34 8.52
CA THR A 46 5.38 7.69 8.96
C THR A 46 4.41 8.67 8.33
N ARG A 47 4.37 9.90 8.86
CA ARG A 47 3.54 10.95 8.29
C ARG A 47 3.92 11.21 6.83
N ASP A 48 5.21 11.25 6.54
CA ASP A 48 5.68 11.50 5.16
C ASP A 48 5.23 10.38 4.22
N GLU A 49 5.26 9.14 4.69
CA GLU A 49 4.79 8.01 3.88
C GLU A 49 3.29 8.10 3.60
N ILE A 50 2.50 8.46 4.61
CA ILE A 50 1.06 8.64 4.42
C ILE A 50 0.80 9.76 3.42
N ASP A 51 1.47 10.89 3.59
CA ASP A 51 1.29 12.04 2.70
C ASP A 51 1.64 11.68 1.26
N ARG A 52 2.71 10.91 1.07
CA ARG A 52 3.12 10.50 -0.28
C ARG A 52 2.10 9.58 -0.92
N ILE A 53 1.57 8.62 -0.17
CA ILE A 53 0.57 7.69 -0.67
C ILE A 53 -0.71 8.45 -1.06
N VAL A 54 -1.14 9.38 -0.23
CA VAL A 54 -2.33 10.18 -0.53
C VAL A 54 -2.07 11.12 -1.69
N GLN A 55 -0.86 11.66 -1.81
CA GLN A 55 -0.49 12.47 -2.95
C GLN A 55 -0.65 11.71 -4.27
N GLU A 56 -0.31 10.41 -4.27
CA GLU A 56 -0.42 9.59 -5.47
C GLU A 56 -1.84 9.16 -5.77
N PHE A 57 -2.62 8.80 -4.76
CA PHE A 57 -3.91 8.15 -4.97
C PHE A 57 -5.12 8.95 -4.50
N GLY A 58 -4.91 9.99 -3.71
CA GLY A 58 -6.03 10.77 -3.19
C GLY A 58 -6.95 9.92 -2.33
N SER A 59 -8.23 10.15 -2.45
CA SER A 59 -9.24 9.42 -1.67
C SER A 59 -9.27 7.92 -1.98
N ARG A 60 -8.72 7.50 -3.11
CA ARG A 60 -8.64 6.08 -3.47
C ARG A 60 -7.77 5.29 -2.51
N ALA A 61 -6.88 5.96 -1.77
CA ALA A 61 -6.03 5.30 -0.78
C ALA A 61 -6.83 4.75 0.40
N VAL A 62 -8.06 5.21 0.60
CA VAL A 62 -8.92 4.76 1.70
C VAL A 62 -9.96 3.79 1.16
N ASN A 63 -10.06 2.62 1.79
CA ASN A 63 -11.05 1.62 1.41
C ASN A 63 -12.34 1.87 2.20
N THR A 64 -13.28 2.56 1.57
CA THR A 64 -14.56 2.89 2.20
C THR A 64 -15.47 1.67 2.38
N GLN A 65 -15.13 0.55 1.77
CA GLN A 65 -15.86 -0.70 1.93
C GLN A 65 -15.33 -1.54 3.09
N SER A 66 -14.24 -1.10 3.73
CA SER A 66 -13.63 -1.85 4.82
C SER A 66 -14.46 -1.77 6.10
N THR A 67 -14.32 -2.80 6.93
CA THR A 67 -14.92 -2.81 8.26
C THR A 67 -14.39 -1.64 9.09
N THR A 68 -13.10 -1.34 8.93
CA THR A 68 -12.48 -0.21 9.63
C THR A 68 -13.17 1.09 9.31
N TYR A 69 -13.40 1.37 8.02
CA TYR A 69 -14.05 2.62 7.62
C TYR A 69 -15.49 2.69 8.16
N ARG A 70 -16.21 1.59 8.08
CA ARG A 70 -17.59 1.55 8.56
C ARG A 70 -17.70 1.83 10.05
N SER A 71 -16.66 1.54 10.81
CA SER A 71 -16.64 1.79 12.26
C SER A 71 -16.25 3.22 12.61
N PHE A 72 -15.83 4.02 11.65
CA PHE A 72 -15.46 5.42 11.91
C PHE A 72 -16.67 6.22 12.37
N LYS A 73 -16.43 7.13 13.33
CA LYS A 73 -17.42 8.13 13.69
C LYS A 73 -17.49 9.18 12.59
N ASP A 74 -18.59 9.94 12.59
CA ASP A 74 -18.88 10.86 11.50
C ASP A 74 -17.76 11.87 11.24
N PHE A 75 -17.15 12.41 12.31
CA PHE A 75 -16.11 13.42 12.11
C PHE A 75 -14.89 12.82 11.38
N LEU A 76 -14.58 11.56 11.64
CA LEU A 76 -13.45 10.91 11.00
C LEU A 76 -13.77 10.57 9.54
N LYS A 77 -15.00 10.16 9.26
CA LYS A 77 -15.45 9.94 7.88
C LYS A 77 -15.37 11.22 7.06
N ALA A 78 -15.57 12.37 7.70
CA ALA A 78 -15.51 13.68 7.04
C ALA A 78 -14.08 14.23 6.97
N SER A 79 -13.12 13.54 7.58
CA SER A 79 -11.73 13.99 7.59
C SER A 79 -11.01 13.63 6.30
N GLU A 80 -9.84 14.24 6.10
CA GLU A 80 -9.01 13.95 4.95
C GLU A 80 -8.43 12.52 5.02
N PRO A 81 -8.11 11.91 3.88
CA PRO A 81 -7.55 10.55 3.85
C PRO A 81 -6.32 10.38 4.75
N GLU A 82 -5.45 11.37 4.82
CA GLU A 82 -4.27 11.32 5.67
C GLU A 82 -4.62 11.11 7.14
N ALA A 83 -5.64 11.82 7.61
CA ALA A 83 -6.09 11.69 8.99
C ALA A 83 -6.72 10.32 9.24
N GLN A 84 -7.46 9.82 8.28
CA GLN A 84 -8.11 8.52 8.37
C GLN A 84 -7.08 7.40 8.46
N ILE A 85 -6.05 7.44 7.61
CA ILE A 85 -5.00 6.42 7.60
C ILE A 85 -4.15 6.52 8.88
N ALA A 86 -3.85 7.74 9.33
CA ALA A 86 -3.09 7.92 10.57
C ALA A 86 -3.85 7.37 11.77
N ALA A 87 -5.17 7.57 11.82
CA ALA A 87 -6.00 7.09 12.92
C ALA A 87 -6.12 5.56 12.94
N GLN A 88 -6.33 4.96 11.77
CA GLN A 88 -6.52 3.52 11.63
C GLN A 88 -5.87 3.04 10.34
N PRO A 89 -4.61 2.60 10.38
CA PRO A 89 -3.90 2.19 9.17
C PRO A 89 -4.60 1.11 8.36
N THR A 90 -5.41 0.27 9.00
CA THR A 90 -6.12 -0.79 8.29
C THR A 90 -7.21 -0.27 7.35
N VAL A 91 -7.52 1.03 7.38
CA VAL A 91 -8.45 1.63 6.43
C VAL A 91 -7.81 1.83 5.05
N MET A 92 -6.48 1.82 4.99
CA MET A 92 -5.78 2.00 3.72
C MET A 92 -6.05 0.82 2.80
N LYS A 93 -6.35 1.13 1.53
CA LYS A 93 -6.48 0.08 0.52
C LYS A 93 -5.14 -0.61 0.33
N ARG A 94 -5.14 -1.94 0.26
CA ARG A 94 -3.92 -2.73 0.23
C ARG A 94 -3.93 -3.72 -0.93
N PRO A 95 -2.76 -4.03 -1.46
CA PRO A 95 -1.47 -3.43 -1.14
C PRO A 95 -1.27 -2.08 -1.80
N VAL A 96 -0.37 -1.28 -1.26
CA VAL A 96 0.22 -0.16 -1.96
C VAL A 96 1.62 -0.62 -2.35
N ILE A 97 1.98 -0.47 -3.62
CA ILE A 97 3.28 -0.93 -4.11
C ILE A 97 4.04 0.24 -4.69
N GLN A 98 5.28 0.40 -4.23
CA GLN A 98 6.19 1.40 -4.74
C GLN A 98 7.31 0.70 -5.50
N ASP A 99 7.47 1.06 -6.77
CA ASP A 99 8.52 0.55 -7.62
C ASP A 99 9.33 1.75 -8.14
N GLY A 100 10.34 2.15 -7.37
CA GLY A 100 11.07 3.37 -7.68
C GLY A 100 10.14 4.57 -7.60
N ASP A 101 9.99 5.28 -8.70
CA ASP A 101 9.10 6.45 -8.79
C ASP A 101 7.66 6.10 -9.10
N ARG A 102 7.38 4.84 -9.37
CA ARG A 102 6.06 4.41 -9.77
C ARG A 102 5.30 3.81 -8.61
N TRP A 103 4.01 4.12 -8.54
CA TRP A 103 3.16 3.68 -7.45
C TRP A 103 1.93 2.97 -7.98
N TYR A 104 1.53 1.92 -7.29
CA TYR A 104 0.40 1.09 -7.68
C TYR A 104 -0.49 0.85 -6.48
N LEU A 105 -1.80 0.77 -6.72
CA LEU A 105 -2.79 0.59 -5.65
C LEU A 105 -3.62 -0.65 -5.92
N GLY A 106 -3.64 -1.55 -4.94
CA GLY A 106 -4.38 -2.80 -5.05
C GLY A 106 -3.64 -3.83 -5.88
N TRP A 107 -4.28 -4.96 -6.09
CA TRP A 107 -3.72 -6.04 -6.88
C TRP A 107 -4.80 -6.57 -7.82
N ASP A 108 -4.88 -6.01 -9.00
CA ASP A 108 -5.79 -6.45 -10.05
C ASP A 108 -4.97 -6.85 -11.28
N ALA A 109 -5.66 -7.28 -12.34
CA ALA A 109 -4.99 -7.75 -13.55
C ALA A 109 -4.09 -6.67 -14.16
N ALA A 110 -4.50 -5.42 -14.09
CA ALA A 110 -3.71 -4.32 -14.66
C ALA A 110 -2.43 -4.09 -13.88
N VAL A 111 -2.49 -4.10 -12.55
CA VAL A 111 -1.31 -3.94 -11.71
C VAL A 111 -0.38 -5.12 -11.87
N GLU A 112 -0.92 -6.33 -11.85
CA GLU A 112 -0.12 -7.54 -12.02
C GLU A 112 0.62 -7.50 -13.37
N ALA A 113 -0.08 -7.17 -14.45
CA ALA A 113 0.53 -7.09 -15.76
C ALA A 113 1.63 -6.03 -15.83
N ALA A 114 1.40 -4.88 -15.20
CA ALA A 114 2.39 -3.79 -15.20
C ALA A 114 3.67 -4.19 -14.47
N LEU A 115 3.56 -4.98 -13.42
CA LEU A 115 4.71 -5.31 -12.57
C LEU A 115 5.39 -6.61 -12.96
N THR A 116 4.70 -7.55 -13.59
CA THR A 116 5.24 -8.87 -13.89
C THR A 116 5.47 -9.10 -15.38
N ALA A 117 5.14 -8.16 -16.21
CA ALA A 117 5.32 -8.28 -17.67
C ALA A 117 6.79 -8.31 -18.08
#